data_d90543ef631a8b626f86d72700009d6a
#
_entry.id   d90543ef631a8b626f86d72700009d6a
#
_cell.length_a   1.000
_cell.length_b   1.000
_cell.length_c   1.000
_cell.angle_alpha   90.00
_cell.angle_beta   90.00
_cell.angle_gamma   90.00
#
_symmetry.space_group_name_H-M   'P 1'
#
loop_
_entity.id
_entity.type
_entity.pdbx_description
1 polymer ?
#
loop_
_entity_poly.entity_id
_entity_poly.type
_entity_poly.pdbx_seq_one_letter_code
_entity_poly.pdbx_strand_id
1 'polypeptide(L)'
;MKTRQEAFRSIENHAFDICVVGGGATGAGCALDAQLRGLRTVLLEGGDFASGTSSASTKIVHGGVRYLQEAVTHLDIHQYRVVKRALRERILMLQNAPFLTRSLEFLVPCFSWFDVLYYGFGMKIYDRMAGRAGLFPSRYISRVDVVKRFPSLKSERLTGAVVYADGQFDDSRYNITLIRTFAGCGGEALNYARVVGFEKGPNGKLTTATVEDQITQQRFTVRARAFVNATGPFSDILRRLAHPGIQTRMRPSKGVHIFLPLNGFSDHEALLIPNTEDGRVIFAIPWLGRLLVGTTDDEAGLQEEMVVKRDEAEYLLRHLNSYLKKPFPLDQITSGIAGLRPLVSAKGTRATKKLVRDDEVELDLASGLISILGGKWTTHRAMAEDTIDAVQRYLGGSLTPSRTPHYRLSGSEGYDASYSRKLASQFHLSEDTAQHLAEKFGTAASDVLALAEQNPRLLSRIVPDSASILAEVVYGIRYEMAVSIEDVLARRIGLQLFSWRDAITAAPIVAACLADELGWSLAQSQEAIQQYTDKINRLLVAVGLAERSREVRV
;
A
#
# COMPACT_ATOMS: atom_id res chain seq x y z
N MET A 1 -12.34 2.21 15.91
CA MET A 1 -11.33 1.43 16.68
C MET A 1 -11.28 1.95 18.11
N LYS A 2 -10.75 1.16 19.05
CA LYS A 2 -10.38 1.63 20.39
C LYS A 2 -9.28 2.70 20.28
N THR A 3 -9.23 3.60 21.26
CA THR A 3 -8.06 4.47 21.41
C THR A 3 -6.81 3.62 21.68
N ARG A 4 -5.62 4.19 21.44
CA ARG A 4 -4.36 3.46 21.68
C ARG A 4 -4.21 3.00 23.13
N GLN A 5 -4.64 3.83 24.10
CA GLN A 5 -4.61 3.48 25.53
C GLN A 5 -5.57 2.34 25.89
N GLU A 6 -6.79 2.35 25.34
CA GLU A 6 -7.76 1.28 25.53
C GLU A 6 -7.28 -0.04 24.92
N ALA A 7 -6.69 0.01 23.71
CA ALA A 7 -6.12 -1.16 23.06
C ALA A 7 -4.96 -1.75 23.90
N PHE A 8 -4.07 -0.90 24.39
CA PHE A 8 -2.94 -1.31 25.25
C PHE A 8 -3.43 -2.06 26.48
N ARG A 9 -4.36 -1.46 27.27
CA ARG A 9 -4.96 -2.09 28.46
C ARG A 9 -5.65 -3.41 28.14
N SER A 10 -6.36 -3.46 27.01
CA SER A 10 -7.03 -4.68 26.58
C SER A 10 -6.06 -5.79 26.27
N ILE A 11 -4.95 -5.48 25.59
CA ILE A 11 -3.93 -6.45 25.19
C ILE A 11 -3.21 -7.05 26.40
N GLU A 12 -2.84 -6.24 27.39
CA GLU A 12 -2.16 -6.75 28.61
C GLU A 12 -3.03 -7.72 29.42
N ASN A 13 -4.35 -7.49 29.45
CA ASN A 13 -5.27 -8.24 30.29
C ASN A 13 -5.80 -9.54 29.65
N HIS A 14 -5.49 -9.82 28.38
CA HIS A 14 -6.05 -10.96 27.68
C HIS A 14 -4.98 -11.88 27.10
N ALA A 15 -5.34 -13.15 26.94
CA ALA A 15 -4.62 -14.09 26.10
C ALA A 15 -5.35 -14.24 24.75
N PHE A 16 -4.56 -14.46 23.69
CA PHE A 16 -5.04 -14.55 22.33
C PHE A 16 -4.86 -15.95 21.75
N ASP A 17 -5.65 -16.30 20.77
CA ASP A 17 -5.38 -17.49 19.95
C ASP A 17 -4.22 -17.22 19.00
N ILE A 18 -4.18 -16.00 18.42
CA ILE A 18 -3.19 -15.60 17.45
C ILE A 18 -2.63 -14.21 17.76
N CYS A 19 -1.30 -14.08 17.71
CA CYS A 19 -0.60 -12.80 17.62
C CYS A 19 -0.01 -12.66 16.22
N VAL A 20 -0.51 -11.69 15.44
CA VAL A 20 0.02 -11.32 14.13
C VAL A 20 0.98 -10.15 14.31
N VAL A 21 2.22 -10.30 13.82
CA VAL A 21 3.27 -9.29 13.87
C VAL A 21 3.49 -8.71 12.48
N GLY A 22 3.22 -7.39 12.33
CA GLY A 22 3.31 -6.62 11.09
C GLY A 22 1.94 -6.13 10.62
N GLY A 23 1.73 -4.81 10.65
CA GLY A 23 0.48 -4.12 10.28
C GLY A 23 0.43 -3.67 8.80
N GLY A 24 1.18 -4.33 7.92
CA GLY A 24 1.06 -4.19 6.48
C GLY A 24 -0.11 -4.99 5.90
N ALA A 25 -0.25 -4.98 4.56
CA ALA A 25 -1.37 -5.60 3.85
C ALA A 25 -1.61 -7.06 4.23
N THR A 26 -0.54 -7.87 4.28
CA THR A 26 -0.65 -9.30 4.60
C THR A 26 -1.03 -9.53 6.04
N GLY A 27 -0.42 -8.79 6.99
CA GLY A 27 -0.73 -8.93 8.40
C GLY A 27 -2.15 -8.46 8.74
N ALA A 28 -2.59 -7.34 8.17
CA ALA A 28 -3.97 -6.88 8.30
C ALA A 28 -4.98 -7.90 7.72
N GLY A 29 -4.63 -8.50 6.57
CA GLY A 29 -5.41 -9.60 5.99
C GLY A 29 -5.48 -10.82 6.89
N CYS A 30 -4.32 -11.27 7.45
CA CYS A 30 -4.26 -12.40 8.39
C CYS A 30 -5.09 -12.14 9.66
N ALA A 31 -4.97 -10.93 10.21
CA ALA A 31 -5.72 -10.56 11.41
C ALA A 31 -7.23 -10.58 11.16
N LEU A 32 -7.67 -10.02 10.04
CA LEU A 32 -9.08 -10.00 9.66
C LEU A 32 -9.61 -11.42 9.41
N ASP A 33 -8.88 -12.24 8.65
CA ASP A 33 -9.30 -13.61 8.34
C ASP A 33 -9.38 -14.49 9.60
N ALA A 34 -8.39 -14.39 10.48
CA ALA A 34 -8.38 -15.10 11.75
C ALA A 34 -9.56 -14.71 12.65
N GLN A 35 -9.82 -13.41 12.78
CA GLN A 35 -10.93 -12.88 13.60
C GLN A 35 -12.29 -13.33 13.06
N LEU A 36 -12.48 -13.32 11.73
CA LEU A 36 -13.71 -13.77 11.09
C LEU A 36 -13.94 -15.28 11.20
N ARG A 37 -12.88 -16.06 11.42
CA ARG A 37 -12.96 -17.51 11.73
C ARG A 37 -13.18 -17.78 13.23
N GLY A 38 -13.34 -16.74 14.07
CA GLY A 38 -13.63 -16.85 15.50
C GLY A 38 -12.38 -17.02 16.38
N LEU A 39 -11.19 -16.78 15.86
CA LEU A 39 -9.94 -16.81 16.63
C LEU A 39 -9.69 -15.42 17.24
N ARG A 40 -9.55 -15.36 18.57
CA ARG A 40 -9.21 -14.11 19.26
C ARG A 40 -7.82 -13.64 18.81
N THR A 41 -7.76 -12.53 18.11
CA THR A 41 -6.57 -12.09 17.39
C THR A 41 -6.09 -10.72 17.87
N VAL A 42 -4.77 -10.59 18.04
CA VAL A 42 -4.07 -9.31 18.20
C VAL A 42 -3.12 -9.06 17.03
N LEU A 43 -3.14 -7.82 16.52
CA LEU A 43 -2.24 -7.31 15.47
C LEU A 43 -1.29 -6.27 16.06
N LEU A 44 0.02 -6.52 15.98
CA LEU A 44 1.07 -5.63 16.48
C LEU A 44 1.88 -5.08 15.31
N GLU A 45 2.06 -3.75 15.24
CA GLU A 45 2.88 -3.07 14.24
C GLU A 45 3.97 -2.24 14.92
N GLY A 46 5.23 -2.41 14.50
CA GLY A 46 6.39 -1.76 15.11
C GLY A 46 6.54 -0.27 14.77
N GLY A 47 5.86 0.20 13.73
CA GLY A 47 5.73 1.60 13.35
C GLY A 47 4.26 2.00 13.27
N ASP A 48 3.93 2.91 12.35
CA ASP A 48 2.53 3.14 12.01
C ASP A 48 2.01 2.07 11.03
N PHE A 49 0.71 1.82 11.04
CA PHE A 49 0.07 0.91 10.10
C PHE A 49 0.36 1.31 8.64
N ALA A 50 0.70 0.33 7.81
CA ALA A 50 1.10 0.51 6.43
C ALA A 50 2.41 1.30 6.22
N SER A 51 3.19 1.65 7.24
CA SER A 51 4.39 2.49 7.11
C SER A 51 5.54 1.88 6.29
N GLY A 52 5.50 0.58 6.04
CA GLY A 52 6.47 -0.12 5.18
C GLY A 52 6.07 -0.18 3.70
N THR A 53 6.30 -1.32 3.08
CA THR A 53 6.03 -1.60 1.65
C THR A 53 4.57 -1.34 1.25
N SER A 54 3.63 -1.48 2.20
CA SER A 54 2.19 -1.45 1.92
C SER A 54 1.65 -0.08 1.52
N SER A 55 2.37 1.02 1.77
CA SER A 55 2.03 2.36 1.27
C SER A 55 2.90 2.82 0.09
N ALA A 56 3.86 1.98 -0.32
CA ALA A 56 4.84 2.30 -1.36
C ALA A 56 4.66 1.44 -2.63
N SER A 57 3.42 1.06 -2.95
CA SER A 57 3.11 0.29 -4.16
C SER A 57 2.90 1.19 -5.38
N THR A 58 2.78 0.58 -6.56
CA THR A 58 2.41 1.27 -7.81
C THR A 58 0.93 1.70 -7.84
N LYS A 59 0.17 1.51 -6.76
CA LYS A 59 -1.27 1.84 -6.66
C LYS A 59 -2.17 1.09 -7.66
N ILE A 60 -1.72 -0.07 -8.16
CA ILE A 60 -2.49 -0.95 -9.05
C ILE A 60 -2.62 -2.34 -8.48
N VAL A 61 -3.75 -2.98 -8.75
CA VAL A 61 -4.02 -4.39 -8.49
C VAL A 61 -4.25 -5.09 -9.82
N HIS A 62 -3.32 -5.98 -10.16
CA HIS A 62 -3.24 -6.55 -11.51
C HIS A 62 -2.82 -8.02 -11.51
N GLY A 63 -3.13 -8.73 -12.59
CA GLY A 63 -2.72 -10.12 -12.77
C GLY A 63 -1.22 -10.29 -13.04
N GLY A 64 -0.54 -9.21 -13.46
CA GLY A 64 0.87 -9.22 -13.80
C GLY A 64 1.13 -9.57 -15.27
N VAL A 65 1.07 -8.58 -16.14
CA VAL A 65 1.30 -8.72 -17.60
C VAL A 65 2.64 -9.39 -17.92
N ARG A 66 3.70 -9.08 -17.14
CA ARG A 66 5.02 -9.70 -17.30
C ARG A 66 4.99 -11.21 -17.03
N TYR A 67 4.26 -11.67 -16.02
CA TYR A 67 4.13 -13.11 -15.73
C TYR A 67 3.29 -13.82 -16.79
N LEU A 68 2.34 -13.11 -17.40
CA LEU A 68 1.62 -13.61 -18.55
C LEU A 68 2.56 -13.89 -19.71
N GLN A 69 3.48 -12.96 -20.00
CA GLN A 69 4.50 -13.16 -21.04
C GLN A 69 5.33 -14.41 -20.75
N GLU A 70 5.85 -14.58 -19.53
CA GLU A 70 6.60 -15.75 -19.10
C GLU A 70 5.77 -17.04 -19.20
N ALA A 71 4.49 -17.00 -18.74
CA ALA A 71 3.59 -18.15 -18.81
C ALA A 71 3.32 -18.61 -20.25
N VAL A 72 3.16 -17.67 -21.18
CA VAL A 72 2.85 -17.96 -22.59
C VAL A 72 4.10 -18.39 -23.36
N THR A 73 5.22 -17.66 -23.18
CA THR A 73 6.46 -17.94 -23.94
C THR A 73 7.15 -19.23 -23.49
N HIS A 74 7.07 -19.58 -22.21
CA HIS A 74 7.72 -20.78 -21.65
C HIS A 74 6.73 -21.91 -21.31
N LEU A 75 5.42 -21.76 -21.61
CA LEU A 75 4.34 -22.70 -21.24
C LEU A 75 4.37 -23.10 -19.76
N ASP A 76 4.69 -22.11 -18.88
CA ASP A 76 4.83 -22.32 -17.45
C ASP A 76 3.45 -22.33 -16.76
N ILE A 77 2.99 -23.53 -16.39
CA ILE A 77 1.70 -23.76 -15.70
C ILE A 77 1.70 -23.07 -14.31
N HIS A 78 2.85 -22.95 -13.65
CA HIS A 78 2.94 -22.29 -12.35
C HIS A 78 2.65 -20.79 -12.52
N GLN A 79 3.29 -20.11 -13.45
CA GLN A 79 3.03 -18.70 -13.76
C GLN A 79 1.58 -18.46 -14.20
N TYR A 80 1.00 -19.41 -14.95
CA TYR A 80 -0.41 -19.34 -15.32
C TYR A 80 -1.33 -19.32 -14.07
N ARG A 81 -1.07 -20.19 -13.08
CA ARG A 81 -1.85 -20.23 -11.82
C ARG A 81 -1.70 -18.95 -11.01
N VAL A 82 -0.47 -18.38 -10.93
CA VAL A 82 -0.20 -17.11 -10.26
C VAL A 82 -1.01 -15.97 -10.87
N VAL A 83 -1.01 -15.85 -12.21
CA VAL A 83 -1.81 -14.82 -12.91
C VAL A 83 -3.29 -15.01 -12.64
N LYS A 84 -3.81 -16.24 -12.76
CA LYS A 84 -5.22 -16.54 -12.52
C LYS A 84 -5.67 -16.24 -11.10
N ARG A 85 -4.82 -16.57 -10.09
CA ARG A 85 -5.05 -16.20 -8.67
C ARG A 85 -5.11 -14.69 -8.51
N ALA A 86 -4.14 -13.96 -9.05
CA ALA A 86 -4.10 -12.50 -8.96
C ALA A 86 -5.32 -11.83 -9.63
N LEU A 87 -5.77 -12.32 -10.79
CA LEU A 87 -6.97 -11.81 -11.47
C LEU A 87 -8.24 -12.02 -10.63
N ARG A 88 -8.36 -13.18 -9.96
CA ARG A 88 -9.47 -13.44 -9.04
C ARG A 88 -9.43 -12.49 -7.84
N GLU A 89 -8.27 -12.34 -7.22
CA GLU A 89 -8.12 -11.45 -6.05
C GLU A 89 -8.36 -9.99 -6.41
N ARG A 90 -7.96 -9.54 -7.62
CA ARG A 90 -8.28 -8.20 -8.14
C ARG A 90 -9.77 -7.91 -8.09
N ILE A 91 -10.61 -8.84 -8.57
CA ILE A 91 -12.06 -8.66 -8.58
C ILE A 91 -12.63 -8.64 -7.15
N LEU A 92 -12.12 -9.50 -6.25
CA LEU A 92 -12.55 -9.50 -4.86
C LEU A 92 -12.22 -8.17 -4.16
N MET A 93 -11.06 -7.57 -4.44
CA MET A 93 -10.71 -6.24 -3.91
C MET A 93 -11.69 -5.17 -4.40
N LEU A 94 -12.03 -5.17 -5.69
CA LEU A 94 -13.00 -4.24 -6.28
C LEU A 94 -14.41 -4.40 -5.69
N GLN A 95 -14.81 -5.62 -5.37
CA GLN A 95 -16.12 -5.92 -4.77
C GLN A 95 -16.18 -5.60 -3.27
N ASN A 96 -15.09 -5.88 -2.54
CA ASN A 96 -15.05 -5.74 -1.10
C ASN A 96 -14.81 -4.30 -0.62
N ALA A 97 -14.19 -3.44 -1.47
CA ALA A 97 -13.95 -2.03 -1.17
C ALA A 97 -14.17 -1.15 -2.42
N PRO A 98 -15.40 -1.03 -2.93
CA PRO A 98 -15.69 -0.35 -4.19
C PRO A 98 -15.40 1.16 -4.18
N PHE A 99 -15.31 1.77 -3.01
CA PHE A 99 -14.96 3.19 -2.86
C PHE A 99 -13.45 3.44 -2.93
N LEU A 100 -12.61 2.43 -2.57
CA LEU A 100 -11.15 2.52 -2.57
C LEU A 100 -10.50 1.98 -3.85
N THR A 101 -11.29 1.31 -4.67
CA THR A 101 -10.81 0.60 -5.85
C THR A 101 -11.63 0.95 -7.07
N ARG A 102 -10.98 1.08 -8.20
CA ARG A 102 -11.67 1.32 -9.47
C ARG A 102 -11.00 0.58 -10.63
N SER A 103 -11.73 0.34 -11.69
CA SER A 103 -11.15 -0.09 -12.95
C SER A 103 -10.43 1.05 -13.63
N LEU A 104 -9.23 0.80 -14.17
CA LEU A 104 -8.43 1.76 -14.91
C LEU A 104 -8.04 1.17 -16.26
N GLU A 105 -8.21 1.94 -17.34
CA GLU A 105 -7.73 1.55 -18.67
C GLU A 105 -6.25 1.89 -18.82
N PHE A 106 -5.50 0.94 -19.37
CA PHE A 106 -4.08 1.06 -19.67
C PHE A 106 -3.88 1.06 -21.17
N LEU A 107 -3.25 2.10 -21.68
CA LEU A 107 -2.88 2.24 -23.07
C LEU A 107 -1.43 1.77 -23.27
N VAL A 108 -1.24 0.80 -24.17
CA VAL A 108 0.07 0.31 -24.62
C VAL A 108 0.33 0.85 -26.01
N PRO A 109 1.19 1.86 -26.19
CA PRO A 109 1.46 2.43 -27.52
C PRO A 109 2.20 1.42 -28.40
N CYS A 110 1.75 1.31 -29.65
CA CYS A 110 2.30 0.40 -30.66
C CYS A 110 2.89 1.22 -31.81
N PHE A 111 4.17 0.96 -32.15
CA PHE A 111 4.88 1.68 -33.20
C PHE A 111 5.02 0.86 -34.50
N SER A 112 4.57 -0.39 -34.46
CA SER A 112 4.51 -1.28 -35.61
C SER A 112 3.25 -2.16 -35.54
N TRP A 113 2.84 -2.75 -36.67
CA TRP A 113 1.78 -3.76 -36.68
C TRP A 113 2.19 -5.05 -35.96
N PHE A 114 3.48 -5.32 -35.85
CA PHE A 114 3.99 -6.42 -35.04
C PHE A 114 3.67 -6.18 -33.56
N ASP A 115 3.89 -4.96 -33.04
CA ASP A 115 3.52 -4.60 -31.66
C ASP A 115 2.03 -4.79 -31.41
N VAL A 116 1.18 -4.34 -32.36
CA VAL A 116 -0.28 -4.48 -32.26
C VAL A 116 -0.68 -5.95 -32.15
N LEU A 117 -0.10 -6.81 -32.99
CA LEU A 117 -0.40 -8.26 -32.95
C LEU A 117 0.14 -8.89 -31.65
N TYR A 118 1.37 -8.57 -31.27
CA TYR A 118 2.02 -9.12 -30.10
C TYR A 118 1.29 -8.76 -28.80
N TYR A 119 1.08 -7.46 -28.54
CA TYR A 119 0.35 -7.02 -27.35
C TYR A 119 -1.14 -7.38 -27.42
N GLY A 120 -1.74 -7.28 -28.59
CA GLY A 120 -3.15 -7.66 -28.80
C GLY A 120 -3.39 -9.12 -28.48
N PHE A 121 -2.56 -10.03 -28.97
CA PHE A 121 -2.65 -11.46 -28.65
C PHE A 121 -2.43 -11.75 -27.17
N GLY A 122 -1.37 -11.16 -26.58
CA GLY A 122 -1.11 -11.29 -25.15
C GLY A 122 -2.29 -10.83 -24.28
N MET A 123 -2.90 -9.69 -24.60
CA MET A 123 -4.03 -9.16 -23.85
C MET A 123 -5.31 -9.98 -24.05
N LYS A 124 -5.53 -10.61 -25.22
CA LYS A 124 -6.64 -11.55 -25.42
C LYS A 124 -6.49 -12.81 -24.57
N ILE A 125 -5.26 -13.31 -24.38
CA ILE A 125 -5.02 -14.41 -23.43
C ILE A 125 -5.32 -13.95 -22.00
N TYR A 126 -4.88 -12.73 -21.64
CA TYR A 126 -5.15 -12.14 -20.32
C TYR A 126 -6.66 -12.04 -20.03
N ASP A 127 -7.44 -11.53 -21.01
CA ASP A 127 -8.90 -11.45 -20.91
C ASP A 127 -9.52 -12.85 -20.71
N ARG A 128 -9.03 -13.84 -21.48
CA ARG A 128 -9.55 -15.22 -21.39
C ARG A 128 -9.20 -15.86 -20.04
N MET A 129 -8.01 -15.58 -19.50
CA MET A 129 -7.62 -16.05 -18.15
C MET A 129 -8.47 -15.41 -17.06
N ALA A 130 -8.80 -14.12 -17.21
CA ALA A 130 -9.69 -13.40 -16.30
C ALA A 130 -11.10 -13.98 -16.31
N GLY A 131 -11.62 -14.43 -17.46
CA GLY A 131 -12.93 -15.02 -17.59
C GLY A 131 -14.02 -14.15 -16.95
N ARG A 132 -14.76 -14.68 -15.97
CA ARG A 132 -15.80 -13.94 -15.22
C ARG A 132 -15.22 -12.83 -14.32
N ALA A 133 -13.92 -12.84 -14.04
CA ALA A 133 -13.20 -11.80 -13.31
C ALA A 133 -12.62 -10.70 -14.26
N GLY A 134 -13.00 -10.71 -15.53
CA GLY A 134 -12.67 -9.68 -16.52
C GLY A 134 -13.33 -8.34 -16.17
N LEU A 135 -12.62 -7.23 -16.43
CA LEU A 135 -13.15 -5.87 -16.29
C LEU A 135 -13.74 -5.41 -17.63
N PHE A 136 -12.89 -4.99 -18.54
CA PHE A 136 -13.25 -4.63 -19.91
C PHE A 136 -12.39 -5.44 -20.87
N PRO A 137 -12.94 -5.88 -22.01
CA PRO A 137 -12.16 -6.63 -22.99
C PRO A 137 -11.10 -5.74 -23.63
N SER A 138 -9.90 -6.29 -23.80
CA SER A 138 -8.82 -5.62 -24.50
C SER A 138 -9.20 -5.35 -25.96
N ARG A 139 -8.75 -4.19 -26.47
CA ARG A 139 -9.07 -3.74 -27.83
C ARG A 139 -7.91 -2.94 -28.43
N TYR A 140 -7.82 -2.97 -29.73
CA TYR A 140 -7.00 -2.03 -30.51
C TYR A 140 -7.75 -0.71 -30.67
N ILE A 141 -7.02 0.40 -30.59
CA ILE A 141 -7.50 1.73 -30.97
C ILE A 141 -6.56 2.36 -32.01
N SER A 142 -7.15 3.11 -32.92
CA SER A 142 -6.41 3.74 -34.01
C SER A 142 -5.47 4.84 -33.53
N ARG A 143 -4.47 5.20 -34.35
CA ARG A 143 -3.61 6.36 -34.10
C ARG A 143 -4.41 7.64 -33.82
N VAL A 144 -5.51 7.87 -34.56
CA VAL A 144 -6.36 9.05 -34.40
C VAL A 144 -6.98 9.07 -32.99
N ASP A 145 -7.50 7.94 -32.55
CA ASP A 145 -8.11 7.80 -31.21
C ASP A 145 -7.06 7.94 -30.10
N VAL A 146 -5.86 7.37 -30.29
CA VAL A 146 -4.75 7.56 -29.33
C VAL A 146 -4.40 9.03 -29.16
N VAL A 147 -4.21 9.78 -30.26
CA VAL A 147 -3.85 11.20 -30.21
C VAL A 147 -4.96 12.05 -29.58
N LYS A 148 -6.23 11.67 -29.80
CA LYS A 148 -7.37 12.32 -29.17
C LYS A 148 -7.42 12.09 -27.64
N ARG A 149 -7.14 10.86 -27.19
CA ARG A 149 -7.18 10.47 -25.77
C ARG A 149 -5.92 10.93 -25.03
N PHE A 150 -4.75 10.87 -25.66
CA PHE A 150 -3.45 11.26 -25.12
C PHE A 150 -2.76 12.27 -26.04
N PRO A 151 -3.19 13.54 -26.06
CA PRO A 151 -2.63 14.56 -26.93
C PRO A 151 -1.14 14.86 -26.64
N SER A 152 -0.66 14.53 -25.45
CA SER A 152 0.74 14.67 -25.01
C SER A 152 1.70 13.67 -25.67
N LEU A 153 1.19 12.53 -26.19
CA LEU A 153 2.05 11.50 -26.79
C LEU A 153 2.59 11.93 -28.16
N LYS A 154 3.85 11.54 -28.44
CA LYS A 154 4.41 11.64 -29.79
C LYS A 154 3.61 10.76 -30.74
N SER A 155 3.20 11.33 -31.86
CA SER A 155 2.41 10.62 -32.84
C SER A 155 3.22 10.14 -34.04
N GLU A 156 4.49 10.58 -34.16
CA GLU A 156 5.40 10.10 -35.19
C GLU A 156 5.65 8.59 -35.01
N ARG A 157 5.50 7.84 -36.09
CA ARG A 157 5.63 6.37 -36.13
C ARG A 157 4.59 5.60 -35.30
N LEU A 158 3.63 6.27 -34.64
CA LEU A 158 2.59 5.58 -33.89
C LEU A 158 1.61 4.88 -34.87
N THR A 159 1.46 3.57 -34.74
CA THR A 159 0.50 2.76 -35.51
C THR A 159 -0.89 2.81 -34.84
N GLY A 160 -0.92 2.79 -33.52
CA GLY A 160 -2.11 2.80 -32.69
C GLY A 160 -1.75 2.36 -31.28
N ALA A 161 -2.71 1.81 -30.54
CA ALA A 161 -2.46 1.25 -29.22
C ALA A 161 -3.33 0.03 -28.95
N VAL A 162 -2.87 -0.83 -28.04
CA VAL A 162 -3.69 -1.84 -27.37
C VAL A 162 -4.12 -1.29 -26.03
N VAL A 163 -5.43 -1.35 -25.74
CA VAL A 163 -6.00 -0.93 -24.47
C VAL A 163 -6.48 -2.17 -23.71
N TYR A 164 -6.18 -2.24 -22.43
CA TYR A 164 -6.69 -3.26 -21.50
C TYR A 164 -7.04 -2.63 -20.17
N ALA A 165 -7.69 -3.35 -19.27
CA ALA A 165 -8.09 -2.85 -17.96
C ALA A 165 -7.50 -3.66 -16.82
N ASP A 166 -7.07 -2.95 -15.77
CA ASP A 166 -6.71 -3.49 -14.47
C ASP A 166 -7.31 -2.65 -13.33
N GLY A 167 -7.08 -3.04 -12.09
CA GLY A 167 -7.58 -2.30 -10.94
C GLY A 167 -6.60 -1.22 -10.48
N GLN A 168 -7.14 -0.09 -10.02
CA GLN A 168 -6.41 0.94 -9.29
C GLN A 168 -6.95 1.03 -7.88
N PHE A 169 -6.11 1.41 -6.90
CA PHE A 169 -6.53 1.56 -5.50
C PHE A 169 -5.64 2.53 -4.71
N ASP A 170 -6.14 3.01 -3.57
CA ASP A 170 -5.35 3.67 -2.54
C ASP A 170 -4.82 2.62 -1.55
N ASP A 171 -3.56 2.24 -1.66
CA ASP A 171 -2.95 1.17 -0.88
C ASP A 171 -2.90 1.45 0.62
N SER A 172 -2.54 2.68 1.00
CA SER A 172 -2.49 3.09 2.41
C SER A 172 -3.87 3.06 3.03
N ARG A 173 -4.84 3.66 2.34
CA ARG A 173 -6.22 3.74 2.82
C ARG A 173 -6.88 2.37 2.87
N TYR A 174 -6.61 1.52 1.88
CA TYR A 174 -7.09 0.14 1.86
C TYR A 174 -6.56 -0.64 3.07
N ASN A 175 -5.27 -0.50 3.39
CA ASN A 175 -4.67 -1.15 4.57
C ASN A 175 -5.29 -0.67 5.89
N ILE A 176 -5.44 0.65 6.07
CA ILE A 176 -6.11 1.22 7.26
C ILE A 176 -7.54 0.72 7.36
N THR A 177 -8.25 0.61 6.24
CA THR A 177 -9.62 0.10 6.19
C THR A 177 -9.70 -1.38 6.54
N LEU A 178 -8.73 -2.22 6.14
CA LEU A 178 -8.62 -3.61 6.60
C LEU A 178 -8.50 -3.69 8.11
N ILE A 179 -7.62 -2.88 8.70
CA ILE A 179 -7.39 -2.86 10.16
C ILE A 179 -8.62 -2.34 10.90
N ARG A 180 -9.29 -1.31 10.38
CA ARG A 180 -10.55 -0.82 10.93
C ARG A 180 -11.65 -1.90 10.90
N THR A 181 -11.73 -2.62 9.78
CA THR A 181 -12.69 -3.73 9.63
C THR A 181 -12.38 -4.84 10.63
N PHE A 182 -11.10 -5.21 10.79
CA PHE A 182 -10.64 -6.16 11.79
C PHE A 182 -11.01 -5.75 13.22
N ALA A 183 -10.74 -4.48 13.59
CA ALA A 183 -11.10 -3.95 14.90
C ALA A 183 -12.62 -3.89 15.11
N GLY A 184 -13.38 -3.56 14.05
CA GLY A 184 -14.85 -3.58 14.06
C GLY A 184 -15.43 -4.98 14.29
N CYS A 185 -14.69 -6.05 13.93
CA CYS A 185 -15.03 -7.44 14.24
C CYS A 185 -14.58 -7.88 15.65
N GLY A 186 -14.11 -6.97 16.50
CA GLY A 186 -13.66 -7.27 17.87
C GLY A 186 -12.21 -7.68 17.99
N GLY A 187 -11.39 -7.52 16.96
CA GLY A 187 -9.95 -7.73 17.00
C GLY A 187 -9.21 -6.58 17.67
N GLU A 188 -8.04 -6.86 18.24
CA GLU A 188 -7.18 -5.88 18.90
C GLU A 188 -6.00 -5.49 17.99
N ALA A 189 -5.87 -4.21 17.67
CA ALA A 189 -4.74 -3.69 16.88
C ALA A 189 -3.97 -2.63 17.66
N LEU A 190 -2.65 -2.62 17.54
CA LEU A 190 -1.79 -1.62 18.16
C LEU A 190 -0.62 -1.30 17.23
N ASN A 191 -0.48 -0.02 16.88
CA ASN A 191 0.69 0.51 16.18
C ASN A 191 1.77 0.98 17.16
N TYR A 192 2.98 1.24 16.65
CA TYR A 192 4.15 1.60 17.47
C TYR A 192 4.43 0.59 18.59
N ALA A 193 4.11 -0.68 18.35
CA ALA A 193 4.25 -1.80 19.26
C ALA A 193 5.19 -2.85 18.65
N ARG A 194 6.50 -2.68 18.86
CA ARG A 194 7.54 -3.53 18.28
C ARG A 194 7.77 -4.78 19.08
N VAL A 195 7.64 -5.94 18.46
CA VAL A 195 8.08 -7.21 19.06
C VAL A 195 9.60 -7.25 19.09
N VAL A 196 10.17 -7.34 20.28
CA VAL A 196 11.62 -7.33 20.54
C VAL A 196 12.16 -8.64 21.11
N GLY A 197 11.28 -9.60 21.45
CA GLY A 197 11.68 -10.90 21.96
C GLY A 197 10.51 -11.87 22.07
N PHE A 198 10.83 -13.12 22.35
CA PHE A 198 9.87 -14.19 22.61
C PHE A 198 10.28 -15.05 23.79
N GLU A 199 9.28 -15.59 24.51
CA GLU A 199 9.43 -16.65 25.47
C GLU A 199 8.87 -17.95 24.93
N LYS A 200 9.50 -19.06 25.33
CA LYS A 200 9.11 -20.41 24.93
C LYS A 200 8.58 -21.21 26.11
N GLY A 201 7.54 -21.98 25.86
CA GLY A 201 7.03 -22.95 26.82
C GLY A 201 7.93 -24.19 26.92
N PRO A 202 7.56 -25.15 27.80
CA PRO A 202 8.32 -26.37 28.02
C PRO A 202 8.54 -27.24 26.76
N ASN A 203 7.64 -27.12 25.78
CA ASN A 203 7.72 -27.82 24.48
C ASN A 203 8.61 -27.11 23.46
N GLY A 204 9.29 -26.04 23.85
CA GLY A 204 10.13 -25.22 22.95
C GLY A 204 9.36 -24.28 22.01
N LYS A 205 8.03 -24.25 22.07
CA LYS A 205 7.20 -23.39 21.20
C LYS A 205 6.99 -22.03 21.86
N LEU A 206 6.78 -21.01 21.01
CA LEU A 206 6.49 -19.64 21.44
C LEU A 206 5.18 -19.61 22.24
N THR A 207 5.17 -18.87 23.34
CA THR A 207 3.99 -18.67 24.21
C THR A 207 3.73 -17.20 24.49
N THR A 208 4.78 -16.36 24.46
CA THR A 208 4.72 -14.95 24.82
C THR A 208 5.62 -14.13 23.89
N ALA A 209 5.14 -12.99 23.43
CA ALA A 209 5.96 -11.98 22.78
C ALA A 209 6.27 -10.85 23.76
N THR A 210 7.53 -10.43 23.83
CA THR A 210 7.94 -9.18 24.50
C THR A 210 7.80 -8.05 23.49
N VAL A 211 7.02 -7.05 23.85
CA VAL A 211 6.70 -5.90 22.99
C VAL A 211 7.23 -4.62 23.63
N GLU A 212 7.82 -3.75 22.82
CA GLU A 212 8.28 -2.43 23.22
C GLU A 212 7.41 -1.36 22.55
N ASP A 213 6.76 -0.54 23.36
CA ASP A 213 6.05 0.64 22.90
C ASP A 213 7.06 1.69 22.41
N GLN A 214 7.07 1.98 21.12
CA GLN A 214 8.03 2.89 20.51
C GLN A 214 7.77 4.37 20.86
N ILE A 215 6.63 4.68 21.50
CA ILE A 215 6.29 6.04 21.95
C ILE A 215 6.77 6.27 23.38
N THR A 216 6.45 5.34 24.29
CA THR A 216 6.76 5.46 25.72
C THR A 216 8.03 4.72 26.14
N GLN A 217 8.60 3.90 25.24
CA GLN A 217 9.74 2.99 25.50
C GLN A 217 9.45 1.93 26.60
N GLN A 218 8.19 1.79 27.01
CA GLN A 218 7.79 0.78 27.98
C GLN A 218 7.68 -0.59 27.33
N ARG A 219 7.98 -1.64 28.09
CA ARG A 219 7.85 -3.04 27.65
C ARG A 219 6.67 -3.70 28.31
N PHE A 220 5.98 -4.52 27.54
CA PHE A 220 4.87 -5.36 27.99
C PHE A 220 4.90 -6.71 27.27
N THR A 221 4.07 -7.64 27.70
CA THR A 221 4.02 -8.98 27.13
C THR A 221 2.66 -9.30 26.52
N VAL A 222 2.69 -10.06 25.44
CA VAL A 222 1.49 -10.55 24.75
C VAL A 222 1.51 -12.07 24.69
N ARG A 223 0.53 -12.71 25.32
CA ARG A 223 0.38 -14.18 25.33
C ARG A 223 -0.51 -14.63 24.19
N ALA A 224 -0.03 -15.62 23.40
CA ALA A 224 -0.81 -16.21 22.33
C ALA A 224 -0.48 -17.70 22.14
N ARG A 225 -1.44 -18.44 21.57
CA ARG A 225 -1.26 -19.87 21.23
C ARG A 225 -0.47 -20.07 19.95
N ALA A 226 -0.55 -19.11 19.00
CA ALA A 226 0.21 -19.10 17.76
C ALA A 226 0.70 -17.69 17.43
N PHE A 227 1.87 -17.61 16.78
CA PHE A 227 2.48 -16.36 16.33
C PHE A 227 2.66 -16.38 14.82
N VAL A 228 2.19 -15.32 14.16
CA VAL A 228 2.31 -15.12 12.72
C VAL A 228 3.26 -13.97 12.44
N ASN A 229 4.29 -14.24 11.66
CA ASN A 229 5.23 -13.25 11.15
C ASN A 229 4.77 -12.77 9.77
N ALA A 230 4.26 -11.55 9.69
CA ALA A 230 3.84 -10.86 8.47
C ALA A 230 4.62 -9.53 8.29
N THR A 231 5.89 -9.48 8.73
CA THR A 231 6.72 -8.27 8.76
C THR A 231 7.37 -7.94 7.40
N GLY A 232 6.92 -8.58 6.32
CA GLY A 232 7.37 -8.28 4.96
C GLY A 232 8.88 -8.39 4.78
N PRO A 233 9.60 -7.32 4.31
CA PRO A 233 11.04 -7.37 4.11
C PRO A 233 11.83 -7.69 5.39
N PHE A 234 11.26 -7.40 6.56
CA PHE A 234 11.88 -7.61 7.88
C PHE A 234 11.64 -9.01 8.47
N SER A 235 11.01 -9.92 7.70
CA SER A 235 10.63 -11.25 8.20
C SER A 235 11.79 -12.04 8.80
N ASP A 236 12.99 -11.94 8.24
CA ASP A 236 14.16 -12.65 8.78
C ASP A 236 14.63 -12.12 10.15
N ILE A 237 14.32 -10.86 10.49
CA ILE A 237 14.62 -10.30 11.81
C ILE A 237 13.77 -11.02 12.86
N LEU A 238 12.46 -11.10 12.64
CA LEU A 238 11.56 -11.77 13.57
C LEU A 238 11.79 -13.28 13.64
N ARG A 239 12.12 -13.91 12.49
CA ARG A 239 12.47 -15.33 12.43
C ARG A 239 13.70 -15.66 13.31
N ARG A 240 14.73 -14.78 13.28
CA ARG A 240 15.92 -14.94 14.14
C ARG A 240 15.65 -14.67 15.61
N LEU A 241 14.73 -13.77 15.96
CA LEU A 241 14.29 -13.59 17.35
C LEU A 241 13.64 -14.87 17.91
N ALA A 242 12.84 -15.55 17.08
CA ALA A 242 12.20 -16.82 17.47
C ALA A 242 13.17 -18.02 17.45
N HIS A 243 14.09 -18.04 16.46
CA HIS A 243 15.04 -19.13 16.25
C HIS A 243 16.37 -18.58 15.68
N PRO A 244 17.37 -18.27 16.52
CA PRO A 244 18.61 -17.59 16.10
C PRO A 244 19.39 -18.28 14.96
N GLY A 245 19.33 -19.61 14.88
CA GLY A 245 20.01 -20.42 13.84
C GLY A 245 19.30 -20.52 12.51
N ILE A 246 18.15 -19.85 12.31
CA ILE A 246 17.36 -19.99 11.10
C ILE A 246 18.02 -19.31 9.88
N GLN A 247 17.93 -19.96 8.72
CA GLN A 247 18.53 -19.43 7.50
C GLN A 247 17.79 -18.20 6.96
N THR A 248 18.56 -17.25 6.42
CA THR A 248 18.04 -16.06 5.74
C THR A 248 17.31 -16.45 4.45
N ARG A 249 16.11 -15.88 4.25
CA ARG A 249 15.27 -16.11 3.08
C ARG A 249 15.00 -14.83 2.31
N MET A 250 14.95 -13.68 2.98
CA MET A 250 14.60 -12.42 2.36
C MET A 250 15.73 -11.84 1.52
N ARG A 251 15.38 -11.35 0.33
CA ARG A 251 16.25 -10.62 -0.63
C ARG A 251 15.51 -9.38 -1.11
N PRO A 252 15.42 -8.34 -0.29
CA PRO A 252 14.64 -7.17 -0.64
C PRO A 252 15.20 -6.44 -1.86
N SER A 253 14.31 -5.84 -2.67
CA SER A 253 14.68 -4.91 -3.72
C SER A 253 13.95 -3.59 -3.55
N LYS A 254 14.63 -2.48 -3.86
CA LYS A 254 14.07 -1.13 -3.84
C LYS A 254 13.33 -0.86 -5.14
N GLY A 255 12.16 -0.25 -5.03
CA GLY A 255 11.44 0.31 -6.16
C GLY A 255 11.04 1.74 -5.85
N VAL A 256 11.23 2.65 -6.80
CA VAL A 256 10.86 4.06 -6.63
C VAL A 256 9.80 4.48 -7.62
N HIS A 257 9.03 5.49 -7.21
CA HIS A 257 8.07 6.18 -8.05
C HIS A 257 8.20 7.69 -7.83
N ILE A 258 7.93 8.47 -8.85
CA ILE A 258 7.82 9.93 -8.79
C ILE A 258 6.41 10.38 -9.12
N PHE A 259 6.01 11.52 -8.59
CA PHE A 259 4.75 12.16 -8.89
C PHE A 259 4.99 13.46 -9.66
N LEU A 260 4.18 13.68 -10.71
CA LEU A 260 4.24 14.81 -11.63
C LEU A 260 2.86 15.44 -11.75
N PRO A 261 2.73 16.69 -12.22
CA PRO A 261 1.44 17.23 -12.66
C PRO A 261 0.89 16.40 -13.82
N LEU A 262 -0.44 16.35 -13.98
CA LEU A 262 -1.07 15.60 -15.09
C LEU A 262 -0.69 16.11 -16.49
N ASN A 263 -0.57 17.42 -16.67
CA ASN A 263 -0.09 18.08 -17.90
C ASN A 263 -0.65 17.47 -19.22
N GLY A 264 -1.96 17.28 -19.27
CA GLY A 264 -2.66 16.72 -20.45
C GLY A 264 -2.78 15.19 -20.46
N PHE A 265 -2.42 14.51 -19.36
CA PHE A 265 -2.87 13.15 -19.11
C PHE A 265 -4.31 13.17 -18.57
N SER A 266 -5.08 12.16 -18.94
CA SER A 266 -6.43 11.94 -18.41
C SER A 266 -6.38 11.44 -16.97
N ASP A 267 -7.38 11.79 -16.15
CA ASP A 267 -7.54 11.22 -14.79
C ASP A 267 -8.01 9.76 -14.79
N HIS A 268 -8.38 9.22 -15.95
CA HIS A 268 -9.05 7.92 -16.07
C HIS A 268 -8.26 6.89 -16.89
N GLU A 269 -7.11 7.27 -17.43
CA GLU A 269 -6.35 6.42 -18.34
C GLU A 269 -4.86 6.44 -18.01
N ALA A 270 -4.27 5.28 -17.90
CA ALA A 270 -2.84 5.09 -17.65
C ALA A 270 -2.08 4.77 -18.94
N LEU A 271 -0.80 5.15 -18.98
CA LEU A 271 0.13 4.75 -20.02
C LEU A 271 1.04 3.63 -19.50
N LEU A 272 1.15 2.55 -20.25
CA LEU A 272 2.16 1.52 -20.04
C LEU A 272 3.29 1.74 -21.04
N ILE A 273 4.50 1.90 -20.54
CA ILE A 273 5.74 1.98 -21.31
C ILE A 273 6.37 0.58 -21.31
N PRO A 274 6.22 -0.19 -22.39
CA PRO A 274 6.53 -1.62 -22.36
C PRO A 274 8.01 -1.94 -22.44
N ASN A 275 8.83 -1.03 -22.99
CA ASN A 275 10.24 -1.25 -23.27
C ASN A 275 11.09 -0.13 -22.67
N THR A 276 11.93 -0.49 -21.71
CA THR A 276 13.05 0.32 -21.23
C THR A 276 14.38 -0.29 -21.71
N GLU A 277 15.48 0.45 -21.60
CA GLU A 277 16.81 0.02 -22.00
C GLU A 277 17.24 -1.30 -21.34
N ASP A 278 16.73 -1.55 -20.12
CA ASP A 278 17.04 -2.73 -19.29
C ASP A 278 15.92 -3.78 -19.27
N GLY A 279 14.90 -3.64 -20.14
CA GLY A 279 13.79 -4.58 -20.29
C GLY A 279 12.72 -4.50 -19.17
N ARG A 280 12.72 -3.43 -18.38
CA ARG A 280 11.68 -3.17 -17.39
C ARG A 280 10.44 -2.54 -18.05
N VAL A 281 9.34 -2.57 -17.33
CA VAL A 281 8.09 -1.90 -17.69
C VAL A 281 7.87 -0.74 -16.74
N ILE A 282 7.56 0.45 -17.27
CA ILE A 282 7.21 1.63 -16.48
C ILE A 282 5.73 1.95 -16.72
N PHE A 283 5.07 2.34 -15.65
CA PHE A 283 3.70 2.84 -15.70
C PHE A 283 3.68 4.34 -15.45
N ALA A 284 2.81 5.06 -16.16
CA ALA A 284 2.42 6.42 -15.84
C ALA A 284 0.91 6.44 -15.58
N ILE A 285 0.55 6.62 -14.32
CA ILE A 285 -0.80 6.34 -13.80
C ILE A 285 -1.37 7.61 -13.17
N PRO A 286 -2.56 8.07 -13.57
CA PRO A 286 -3.24 9.15 -12.87
C PRO A 286 -3.65 8.68 -11.48
N TRP A 287 -3.28 9.44 -10.44
CA TRP A 287 -3.61 9.13 -9.06
C TRP A 287 -3.73 10.41 -8.23
N LEU A 288 -4.89 10.64 -7.62
CA LEU A 288 -5.20 11.83 -6.83
C LEU A 288 -4.81 13.16 -7.51
N GLY A 289 -5.11 13.33 -8.80
CA GLY A 289 -4.80 14.56 -9.54
C GLY A 289 -3.32 14.75 -9.90
N ARG A 290 -2.51 13.70 -9.75
CA ARG A 290 -1.09 13.64 -10.15
C ARG A 290 -0.83 12.47 -11.07
N LEU A 291 0.29 12.51 -11.78
CA LEU A 291 0.78 11.40 -12.60
C LEU A 291 1.86 10.65 -11.80
N LEU A 292 1.53 9.45 -11.33
CA LEU A 292 2.46 8.51 -10.70
C LEU A 292 3.26 7.79 -11.79
N VAL A 293 4.60 7.91 -11.76
CA VAL A 293 5.50 7.28 -12.74
C VAL A 293 6.45 6.32 -12.03
N GLY A 294 6.49 5.07 -12.43
CA GLY A 294 7.35 4.03 -11.84
C GLY A 294 7.15 2.67 -12.50
N THR A 295 8.02 1.74 -12.24
CA THR A 295 8.93 1.67 -11.09
C THR A 295 10.34 1.23 -11.49
N THR A 296 11.33 1.50 -10.64
CA THR A 296 12.66 0.87 -10.70
C THR A 296 12.67 -0.49 -9.97
N ASP A 297 13.75 -1.25 -10.05
CA ASP A 297 13.91 -2.55 -9.38
C ASP A 297 15.41 -2.82 -9.13
N ASP A 298 15.91 -2.33 -7.99
CA ASP A 298 17.33 -2.38 -7.65
C ASP A 298 17.54 -3.13 -6.33
N GLU A 299 18.61 -3.94 -6.22
CA GLU A 299 18.93 -4.61 -4.96
C GLU A 299 19.16 -3.58 -3.85
N ALA A 300 18.61 -3.82 -2.67
CA ALA A 300 18.74 -2.91 -1.53
C ALA A 300 18.79 -3.66 -0.20
N GLY A 301 19.60 -3.13 0.72
CA GLY A 301 19.66 -3.62 2.10
C GLY A 301 18.52 -3.05 2.96
N LEU A 302 18.22 -3.73 4.08
CA LEU A 302 17.21 -3.27 5.04
C LEU A 302 17.60 -1.94 5.73
N GLN A 303 18.88 -1.60 5.75
CA GLN A 303 19.43 -0.38 6.37
C GLN A 303 19.48 0.81 5.39
N GLU A 304 19.16 0.60 4.11
CA GLU A 304 19.19 1.66 3.11
C GLU A 304 18.04 2.65 3.36
N GLU A 305 18.34 3.94 3.28
CA GLU A 305 17.31 4.98 3.39
C GLU A 305 16.36 4.91 2.19
N MET A 306 15.06 4.82 2.46
CA MET A 306 14.02 4.71 1.43
C MET A 306 13.67 6.10 0.86
N VAL A 307 14.58 6.64 0.05
CA VAL A 307 14.44 7.91 -0.67
C VAL A 307 14.51 7.70 -2.17
N VAL A 308 13.92 8.59 -2.93
CA VAL A 308 14.10 8.65 -4.39
C VAL A 308 15.39 9.43 -4.66
N LYS A 309 16.39 8.79 -5.24
CA LYS A 309 17.65 9.44 -5.64
C LYS A 309 17.46 10.15 -6.99
N ARG A 310 18.32 11.14 -7.26
CA ARG A 310 18.26 11.93 -8.49
C ARG A 310 18.40 11.08 -9.76
N ASP A 311 19.34 10.17 -9.78
CA ASP A 311 19.58 9.24 -10.89
C ASP A 311 18.39 8.32 -11.17
N GLU A 312 17.70 7.85 -10.11
CA GLU A 312 16.47 7.07 -10.22
C GLU A 312 15.32 7.90 -10.81
N ALA A 313 15.19 9.16 -10.38
CA ALA A 313 14.18 10.09 -10.91
C ALA A 313 14.46 10.44 -12.38
N GLU A 314 15.71 10.74 -12.73
CA GLU A 314 16.15 11.02 -14.11
C GLU A 314 15.95 9.79 -15.03
N TYR A 315 16.16 8.57 -14.53
CA TYR A 315 15.85 7.34 -15.25
C TYR A 315 14.36 7.26 -15.61
N LEU A 316 13.47 7.47 -14.63
CA LEU A 316 12.02 7.44 -14.87
C LEU A 316 11.57 8.53 -15.83
N LEU A 317 12.07 9.75 -15.65
CA LEU A 317 11.77 10.88 -16.55
C LEU A 317 12.26 10.64 -17.96
N ARG A 318 13.48 10.14 -18.16
CA ARG A 318 14.04 9.85 -19.48
C ARG A 318 13.15 8.88 -20.26
N HIS A 319 12.73 7.79 -19.64
CA HIS A 319 11.85 6.81 -20.28
C HIS A 319 10.45 7.38 -20.57
N LEU A 320 9.83 8.08 -19.64
CA LEU A 320 8.55 8.75 -19.89
C LEU A 320 8.66 9.78 -21.03
N ASN A 321 9.66 10.65 -20.97
CA ASN A 321 9.87 11.75 -21.93
C ASN A 321 10.16 11.24 -23.35
N SER A 322 10.67 10.01 -23.51
CA SER A 322 10.86 9.42 -24.84
C SER A 322 9.54 9.28 -25.62
N TYR A 323 8.40 9.16 -24.92
CA TYR A 323 7.05 9.04 -25.48
C TYR A 323 6.32 10.38 -25.61
N LEU A 324 6.80 11.46 -24.98
CA LEU A 324 6.06 12.72 -24.86
C LEU A 324 6.55 13.79 -25.84
N LYS A 325 5.61 14.60 -26.39
CA LYS A 325 5.92 15.79 -27.20
C LYS A 325 6.64 16.87 -26.42
N LYS A 326 6.20 17.09 -25.16
CA LYS A 326 6.84 18.02 -24.23
C LYS A 326 7.40 17.22 -23.06
N PRO A 327 8.73 17.24 -22.85
CA PRO A 327 9.34 16.54 -21.75
C PRO A 327 9.01 17.18 -20.41
N PHE A 328 8.88 16.36 -19.36
CA PHE A 328 8.87 16.83 -17.98
C PHE A 328 10.31 17.08 -17.52
N PRO A 329 10.66 18.28 -17.09
CA PRO A 329 11.94 18.53 -16.41
C PRO A 329 11.89 18.05 -14.96
N LEU A 330 13.06 17.93 -14.33
CA LEU A 330 13.20 17.40 -12.96
C LEU A 330 12.43 18.24 -11.92
N ASP A 331 12.40 19.55 -12.09
CA ASP A 331 11.76 20.49 -11.18
C ASP A 331 10.22 20.41 -11.14
N GLN A 332 9.60 19.68 -12.07
CA GLN A 332 8.18 19.37 -12.03
C GLN A 332 7.82 18.16 -11.16
N ILE A 333 8.80 17.46 -10.58
CA ILE A 333 8.51 16.43 -9.58
C ILE A 333 7.91 17.09 -8.33
N THR A 334 6.69 16.70 -7.99
CA THR A 334 5.99 17.21 -6.80
C THR A 334 6.28 16.40 -5.55
N SER A 335 6.52 15.10 -5.72
CA SER A 335 6.85 14.16 -4.64
C SER A 335 7.39 12.84 -5.20
N GLY A 336 7.71 11.90 -4.33
CA GLY A 336 8.12 10.54 -4.69
C GLY A 336 8.02 9.58 -3.52
N ILE A 337 8.02 8.30 -3.85
CA ILE A 337 8.03 7.21 -2.87
C ILE A 337 9.08 6.17 -3.24
N ALA A 338 9.72 5.62 -2.23
CA ALA A 338 10.59 4.46 -2.34
C ALA A 338 10.12 3.37 -1.37
N GLY A 339 10.18 2.12 -1.79
CA GLY A 339 9.78 0.99 -0.95
C GLY A 339 10.56 -0.28 -1.25
N LEU A 340 10.65 -1.15 -0.25
CA LEU A 340 11.31 -2.46 -0.36
C LEU A 340 10.30 -3.53 -0.75
N ARG A 341 10.57 -4.25 -1.84
CA ARG A 341 9.81 -5.46 -2.18
C ARG A 341 10.31 -6.63 -1.35
N PRO A 342 9.42 -7.43 -0.73
CA PRO A 342 9.80 -8.59 0.07
C PRO A 342 10.07 -9.82 -0.83
N LEU A 343 11.14 -9.76 -1.65
CA LEU A 343 11.51 -10.89 -2.50
C LEU A 343 12.12 -12.02 -1.67
N VAL A 344 11.86 -13.27 -2.10
CA VAL A 344 12.28 -14.48 -1.38
C VAL A 344 13.22 -15.31 -2.25
N SER A 345 14.33 -15.79 -1.66
CA SER A 345 15.19 -16.76 -2.31
C SER A 345 14.58 -18.16 -2.23
N ALA A 346 14.62 -18.91 -3.35
CA ALA A 346 14.19 -20.30 -3.35
C ALA A 346 15.06 -21.14 -2.40
N LYS A 347 14.46 -22.12 -1.69
CA LYS A 347 15.18 -23.04 -0.81
C LYS A 347 16.32 -23.73 -1.57
N GLY A 348 17.55 -23.60 -1.06
CA GLY A 348 18.73 -24.29 -1.59
C GLY A 348 19.43 -23.65 -2.80
N THR A 349 19.01 -22.49 -3.30
CA THR A 349 19.69 -21.82 -4.43
C THR A 349 20.48 -20.58 -4.00
N ARG A 350 21.79 -20.57 -4.32
CA ARG A 350 22.65 -19.37 -4.21
C ARG A 350 22.52 -18.39 -5.40
N ALA A 351 21.72 -18.73 -6.41
CA ALA A 351 21.65 -17.95 -7.64
C ALA A 351 20.56 -16.87 -7.58
N THR A 352 20.94 -15.62 -7.67
CA THR A 352 20.10 -14.41 -7.68
C THR A 352 19.10 -14.31 -8.84
N LYS A 353 19.26 -15.09 -9.91
CA LYS A 353 18.41 -15.03 -11.12
C LYS A 353 17.04 -15.71 -11.02
N LYS A 354 16.75 -16.47 -9.93
CA LYS A 354 15.44 -17.11 -9.70
C LYS A 354 14.84 -16.67 -8.36
N LEU A 355 14.72 -15.36 -8.14
CA LEU A 355 13.93 -14.85 -7.02
C LEU A 355 12.45 -15.10 -7.30
N VAL A 356 11.81 -15.85 -6.40
CA VAL A 356 10.39 -16.15 -6.51
C VAL A 356 9.62 -14.95 -5.96
N ARG A 357 8.81 -14.31 -6.81
CA ARG A 357 7.87 -13.25 -6.41
C ARG A 357 6.54 -13.83 -5.93
N ASP A 358 6.51 -15.12 -5.67
CA ASP A 358 5.37 -15.83 -5.10
C ASP A 358 5.44 -15.80 -3.57
N ASP A 359 4.32 -16.06 -2.93
CA ASP A 359 4.24 -16.13 -1.48
C ASP A 359 4.52 -17.57 -1.00
N GLU A 360 5.11 -17.68 0.19
CA GLU A 360 5.38 -18.95 0.84
C GLU A 360 5.01 -18.87 2.34
N VAL A 361 4.16 -19.78 2.81
CA VAL A 361 3.88 -19.96 4.24
C VAL A 361 4.87 -20.98 4.79
N GLU A 362 5.67 -20.57 5.78
CA GLU A 362 6.67 -21.41 6.43
C GLU A 362 6.37 -21.57 7.91
N LEU A 363 6.26 -22.82 8.38
CA LEU A 363 6.22 -23.16 9.81
C LEU A 363 7.63 -23.53 10.27
N ASP A 364 8.20 -22.78 11.23
CA ASP A 364 9.41 -23.18 11.94
C ASP A 364 9.07 -24.22 13.00
N LEU A 365 9.43 -25.46 12.74
CA LEU A 365 9.14 -26.57 13.66
C LEU A 365 9.88 -26.45 15.02
N ALA A 366 10.95 -25.67 15.11
CA ALA A 366 11.67 -25.47 16.37
C ALA A 366 10.92 -24.51 17.31
N SER A 367 10.47 -23.37 16.80
CA SER A 367 9.80 -22.34 17.61
C SER A 367 8.27 -22.37 17.52
N GLY A 368 7.70 -22.88 16.44
CA GLY A 368 6.27 -22.78 16.14
C GLY A 368 5.87 -21.46 15.48
N LEU A 369 6.84 -20.62 15.09
CA LEU A 369 6.55 -19.39 14.35
C LEU A 369 6.08 -19.72 12.94
N ILE A 370 4.95 -19.14 12.54
CA ILE A 370 4.42 -19.25 11.17
C ILE A 370 4.76 -17.95 10.46
N SER A 371 5.55 -18.03 9.37
CA SER A 371 5.97 -16.86 8.61
C SER A 371 5.34 -16.87 7.22
N ILE A 372 4.75 -15.75 6.82
CA ILE A 372 4.39 -15.52 5.42
C ILE A 372 5.48 -14.68 4.76
N LEU A 373 6.13 -15.25 3.75
CA LEU A 373 7.27 -14.67 3.06
C LEU A 373 6.88 -14.30 1.63
N GLY A 374 7.36 -13.16 1.14
CA GLY A 374 7.12 -12.72 -0.24
C GLY A 374 5.73 -12.17 -0.49
N GLY A 375 5.25 -12.36 -1.73
CA GLY A 375 3.91 -12.01 -2.17
C GLY A 375 3.72 -10.59 -2.69
N LYS A 376 2.48 -10.23 -2.96
CA LYS A 376 2.06 -8.96 -3.58
C LYS A 376 0.79 -8.43 -2.92
N TRP A 377 0.59 -7.11 -3.07
CA TRP A 377 -0.66 -6.49 -2.63
C TRP A 377 -1.90 -7.15 -3.22
N THR A 378 -1.91 -7.41 -4.51
CA THR A 378 -3.05 -8.04 -5.21
C THR A 378 -3.50 -9.36 -4.56
N THR A 379 -2.56 -10.15 -4.03
CA THR A 379 -2.83 -11.49 -3.45
C THR A 379 -2.89 -11.51 -1.93
N HIS A 380 -2.83 -10.35 -1.25
CA HIS A 380 -2.76 -10.26 0.21
C HIS A 380 -3.83 -11.07 0.94
N ARG A 381 -5.08 -11.06 0.43
CA ARG A 381 -6.20 -11.79 1.02
C ARG A 381 -5.99 -13.31 0.93
N ALA A 382 -5.61 -13.81 -0.26
CA ALA A 382 -5.36 -15.24 -0.45
C ALA A 382 -4.12 -15.71 0.33
N MET A 383 -3.08 -14.86 0.44
CA MET A 383 -1.92 -15.11 1.31
C MET A 383 -2.35 -15.23 2.78
N ALA A 384 -3.25 -14.37 3.23
CA ALA A 384 -3.82 -14.41 4.56
C ALA A 384 -4.60 -15.71 4.80
N GLU A 385 -5.47 -16.10 3.86
CA GLU A 385 -6.22 -17.36 3.91
C GLU A 385 -5.30 -18.57 4.07
N ASP A 386 -4.27 -18.70 3.21
CA ASP A 386 -3.29 -19.79 3.27
C ASP A 386 -2.52 -19.81 4.61
N THR A 387 -2.18 -18.61 5.13
CA THR A 387 -1.48 -18.46 6.41
C THR A 387 -2.35 -18.91 7.59
N ILE A 388 -3.61 -18.47 7.63
CA ILE A 388 -4.53 -18.83 8.72
C ILE A 388 -4.94 -20.28 8.64
N ASP A 389 -5.03 -20.87 7.46
CA ASP A 389 -5.16 -22.32 7.28
C ASP A 389 -3.99 -23.09 7.93
N ALA A 390 -2.75 -22.60 7.74
CA ALA A 390 -1.58 -23.18 8.39
C ALA A 390 -1.61 -23.01 9.93
N VAL A 391 -2.08 -21.86 10.41
CA VAL A 391 -2.29 -21.62 11.86
C VAL A 391 -3.31 -22.58 12.45
N GLN A 392 -4.46 -22.77 11.80
CA GLN A 392 -5.49 -23.72 12.31
C GLN A 392 -4.98 -25.15 12.35
N ARG A 393 -4.21 -25.59 11.34
CA ARG A 393 -3.55 -26.91 11.36
C ARG A 393 -2.55 -27.02 12.51
N TYR A 394 -1.75 -25.97 12.75
CA TYR A 394 -0.80 -25.93 13.86
C TYR A 394 -1.48 -26.00 15.23
N LEU A 395 -2.62 -25.34 15.39
CA LEU A 395 -3.42 -25.37 16.63
C LEU A 395 -4.17 -26.69 16.85
N GLY A 396 -4.19 -27.59 15.85
CA GLY A 396 -4.84 -28.91 15.94
C GLY A 396 -6.36 -28.86 15.83
N GLY A 397 -6.93 -27.77 15.34
CA GLY A 397 -8.37 -27.60 15.13
C GLY A 397 -8.84 -28.03 13.74
N SER A 398 -10.17 -28.14 13.56
CA SER A 398 -10.80 -28.26 12.24
C SER A 398 -10.64 -26.96 11.44
N LEU A 399 -10.44 -27.07 10.12
CA LEU A 399 -10.34 -25.89 9.26
C LEU A 399 -11.71 -25.21 9.11
N THR A 400 -11.81 -23.99 9.60
CA THR A 400 -12.95 -23.10 9.33
C THR A 400 -12.66 -22.35 8.04
N PRO A 401 -13.53 -22.44 7.01
CA PRO A 401 -13.29 -21.73 5.76
C PRO A 401 -13.18 -20.21 5.93
N SER A 402 -12.34 -19.57 5.11
CA SER A 402 -12.24 -18.12 5.07
C SER A 402 -13.56 -17.46 4.65
N ARG A 403 -13.93 -16.40 5.31
CA ARG A 403 -15.10 -15.56 4.98
C ARG A 403 -14.70 -14.31 4.21
N THR A 404 -13.39 -13.99 4.14
CA THR A 404 -12.86 -12.76 3.54
C THR A 404 -13.13 -12.61 2.02
N PRO A 405 -13.34 -13.68 1.20
CA PRO A 405 -13.65 -13.49 -0.21
C PRO A 405 -14.90 -12.64 -0.48
N HIS A 406 -15.87 -12.70 0.41
CA HIS A 406 -17.16 -11.99 0.26
C HIS A 406 -17.46 -11.08 1.45
N TYR A 407 -16.42 -10.63 2.17
CA TYR A 407 -16.59 -9.75 3.30
C TYR A 407 -16.31 -8.30 2.90
N ARG A 408 -17.34 -7.48 2.90
CA ARG A 408 -17.22 -6.05 2.58
C ARG A 408 -16.45 -5.32 3.68
N LEU A 409 -15.48 -4.49 3.27
CA LEU A 409 -14.72 -3.68 4.22
C LEU A 409 -15.54 -2.51 4.75
N SER A 410 -15.19 -2.01 5.92
CA SER A 410 -15.82 -0.85 6.56
C SER A 410 -15.94 0.32 5.58
N GLY A 411 -17.11 0.92 5.46
CA GLY A 411 -17.42 1.96 4.49
C GLY A 411 -17.93 1.48 3.13
N SER A 412 -17.97 0.15 2.89
CA SER A 412 -18.42 -0.40 1.59
C SER A 412 -19.93 -0.69 1.55
N GLU A 413 -20.56 -0.88 2.69
CA GLU A 413 -21.97 -1.20 2.74
C GLU A 413 -22.82 0.04 2.42
N GLY A 414 -23.73 -0.08 1.47
CA GLY A 414 -24.55 1.04 1.00
C GLY A 414 -23.81 2.10 0.17
N TYR A 415 -22.54 1.89 -0.16
CA TYR A 415 -21.80 2.77 -1.06
C TYR A 415 -22.17 2.52 -2.53
N ASP A 416 -22.46 3.61 -3.25
CA ASP A 416 -22.68 3.65 -4.69
C ASP A 416 -22.08 4.93 -5.32
N ALA A 417 -22.05 4.99 -6.65
CA ALA A 417 -21.49 6.12 -7.38
C ALA A 417 -22.19 7.47 -7.13
N SER A 418 -23.39 7.48 -6.55
CA SER A 418 -24.12 8.71 -6.20
C SER A 418 -23.81 9.21 -4.79
N TYR A 419 -23.01 8.46 -4.00
CA TYR A 419 -22.80 8.75 -2.58
C TYR A 419 -22.14 10.10 -2.33
N SER A 420 -21.20 10.51 -3.20
CA SER A 420 -20.57 11.85 -3.11
C SER A 420 -21.60 12.98 -3.25
N ARG A 421 -22.58 12.85 -4.14
CA ARG A 421 -23.66 13.85 -4.31
C ARG A 421 -24.57 13.92 -3.09
N LYS A 422 -24.82 12.78 -2.43
CA LYS A 422 -25.58 12.76 -1.15
C LYS A 422 -24.82 13.53 -0.07
N LEU A 423 -23.50 13.29 0.07
CA LEU A 423 -22.65 14.03 1.00
C LEU A 423 -22.61 15.53 0.70
N ALA A 424 -22.40 15.92 -0.57
CA ALA A 424 -22.39 17.32 -0.97
C ALA A 424 -23.68 18.06 -0.58
N SER A 425 -24.83 17.45 -0.85
CA SER A 425 -26.14 18.01 -0.50
C SER A 425 -26.40 18.07 0.99
N GLN A 426 -26.10 16.99 1.72
CA GLN A 426 -26.41 16.88 3.16
C GLN A 426 -25.55 17.80 4.02
N PHE A 427 -24.25 17.94 3.68
CA PHE A 427 -23.29 18.69 4.48
C PHE A 427 -22.83 20.00 3.84
N HIS A 428 -23.47 20.42 2.74
CA HIS A 428 -23.14 21.65 2.00
C HIS A 428 -21.67 21.75 1.58
N LEU A 429 -21.10 20.63 1.13
CA LEU A 429 -19.71 20.55 0.70
C LEU A 429 -19.54 20.91 -0.77
N SER A 430 -18.33 21.37 -1.14
CA SER A 430 -17.93 21.43 -2.54
C SER A 430 -17.86 20.03 -3.15
N GLU A 431 -18.11 19.93 -4.46
CA GLU A 431 -18.16 18.62 -5.16
C GLU A 431 -16.86 17.83 -5.02
N ASP A 432 -15.71 18.49 -5.13
CA ASP A 432 -14.39 17.86 -5.00
C ASP A 432 -14.12 17.32 -3.58
N THR A 433 -14.50 18.06 -2.53
CA THR A 433 -14.40 17.59 -1.14
C THR A 433 -15.33 16.41 -0.89
N ALA A 434 -16.56 16.47 -1.36
CA ALA A 434 -17.52 15.38 -1.21
C ALA A 434 -17.07 14.11 -1.97
N GLN A 435 -16.53 14.28 -3.19
CA GLN A 435 -15.96 13.18 -3.97
C GLN A 435 -14.76 12.55 -3.25
N HIS A 436 -13.83 13.39 -2.78
CA HIS A 436 -12.66 12.94 -2.01
C HIS A 436 -13.04 12.12 -0.78
N LEU A 437 -13.97 12.61 0.04
CA LEU A 437 -14.42 11.91 1.24
C LEU A 437 -15.13 10.59 0.90
N ALA A 438 -15.97 10.60 -0.13
CA ALA A 438 -16.67 9.40 -0.59
C ALA A 438 -15.70 8.32 -1.09
N GLU A 439 -14.69 8.70 -1.87
CA GLU A 439 -13.68 7.78 -2.40
C GLU A 439 -12.69 7.30 -1.32
N LYS A 440 -12.51 8.06 -0.25
CA LYS A 440 -11.55 7.74 0.80
C LYS A 440 -12.14 6.93 1.95
N PHE A 441 -13.39 7.22 2.32
CA PHE A 441 -14.04 6.66 3.50
C PHE A 441 -15.29 5.83 3.18
N GLY A 442 -15.80 5.90 1.94
CA GLY A 442 -17.08 5.29 1.58
C GLY A 442 -18.21 5.85 2.46
N THR A 443 -19.11 4.99 2.92
CA THR A 443 -20.21 5.43 3.82
C THR A 443 -19.72 5.88 5.20
N ALA A 444 -18.50 5.53 5.62
CA ALA A 444 -17.90 6.06 6.84
C ALA A 444 -17.49 7.55 6.74
N ALA A 445 -17.61 8.18 5.56
CA ALA A 445 -17.46 9.63 5.43
C ALA A 445 -18.46 10.41 6.31
N SER A 446 -19.63 9.85 6.59
CA SER A 446 -20.59 10.44 7.53
C SER A 446 -20.02 10.56 8.94
N ASP A 447 -19.22 9.56 9.39
CA ASP A 447 -18.59 9.59 10.72
C ASP A 447 -17.50 10.68 10.79
N VAL A 448 -16.79 10.91 9.67
CA VAL A 448 -15.81 12.00 9.56
C VAL A 448 -16.51 13.35 9.64
N LEU A 449 -17.61 13.53 8.93
CA LEU A 449 -18.36 14.77 8.88
C LEU A 449 -19.15 15.06 10.18
N ALA A 450 -19.56 14.03 10.92
CA ALA A 450 -20.18 14.20 12.23
C ALA A 450 -19.27 14.93 13.25
N LEU A 451 -17.94 14.86 13.10
CA LEU A 451 -17.01 15.65 13.90
C LEU A 451 -17.17 17.16 13.64
N ALA A 452 -17.54 17.55 12.43
CA ALA A 452 -17.72 18.93 12.04
C ALA A 452 -19.07 19.53 12.52
N GLU A 453 -20.06 18.70 12.85
CA GLU A 453 -21.33 19.17 13.45
C GLU A 453 -21.08 19.87 14.79
N GLN A 454 -20.11 19.39 15.56
CA GLN A 454 -19.72 19.99 16.84
C GLN A 454 -18.72 21.15 16.69
N ASN A 455 -17.93 21.14 15.59
CA ASN A 455 -16.92 22.15 15.30
C ASN A 455 -16.85 22.43 13.79
N PRO A 456 -17.62 23.41 13.27
CA PRO A 456 -17.66 23.72 11.83
C PRO A 456 -16.31 24.08 11.19
N ARG A 457 -15.32 24.51 11.99
CA ARG A 457 -13.96 24.77 11.50
C ARG A 457 -13.30 23.51 10.91
N LEU A 458 -13.73 22.32 11.32
CA LEU A 458 -13.22 21.06 10.80
C LEU A 458 -13.58 20.81 9.32
N LEU A 459 -14.51 21.57 8.75
CA LEU A 459 -14.77 21.57 7.29
C LEU A 459 -13.74 22.36 6.49
N SER A 460 -12.86 23.13 7.14
CA SER A 460 -11.81 23.88 6.43
C SER A 460 -10.83 22.93 5.77
N ARG A 461 -10.40 23.30 4.55
CA ARG A 461 -9.34 22.58 3.84
C ARG A 461 -8.01 22.72 4.58
N ILE A 462 -7.19 21.67 4.54
CA ILE A 462 -5.85 21.67 5.16
C ILE A 462 -4.92 22.59 4.37
N VAL A 463 -4.96 22.52 3.04
CA VAL A 463 -4.30 23.44 2.11
C VAL A 463 -5.28 23.79 0.98
N PRO A 464 -5.18 24.99 0.37
CA PRO A 464 -6.17 25.48 -0.61
C PRO A 464 -6.40 24.52 -1.80
N ASP A 465 -5.32 23.93 -2.31
CA ASP A 465 -5.34 23.08 -3.52
C ASP A 465 -5.66 21.60 -3.23
N SER A 466 -5.94 21.25 -1.97
CA SER A 466 -6.35 19.90 -1.59
C SER A 466 -7.84 19.86 -1.22
N ALA A 467 -8.51 18.79 -1.63
CA ALA A 467 -9.89 18.53 -1.22
C ALA A 467 -10.00 18.02 0.23
N SER A 468 -8.87 17.71 0.89
CA SER A 468 -8.83 17.19 2.26
C SER A 468 -9.17 18.26 3.29
N ILE A 469 -9.92 17.88 4.31
CA ILE A 469 -10.42 18.77 5.39
C ILE A 469 -9.86 18.39 6.76
N LEU A 470 -9.90 19.31 7.70
CA LEU A 470 -9.40 19.09 9.08
C LEU A 470 -10.12 17.96 9.82
N ALA A 471 -11.39 17.69 9.50
CA ALA A 471 -12.12 16.56 10.08
C ALA A 471 -11.43 15.21 9.83
N GLU A 472 -10.76 15.04 8.69
CA GLU A 472 -9.99 13.82 8.38
C GLU A 472 -8.78 13.66 9.31
N VAL A 473 -8.12 14.77 9.68
CA VAL A 473 -7.00 14.77 10.62
C VAL A 473 -7.46 14.26 11.99
N VAL A 474 -8.51 14.89 12.53
CA VAL A 474 -9.08 14.53 13.84
C VAL A 474 -9.59 13.09 13.83
N TYR A 475 -10.26 12.68 12.74
CA TYR A 475 -10.72 11.30 12.58
C TYR A 475 -9.57 10.29 12.57
N GLY A 476 -8.49 10.59 11.86
CA GLY A 476 -7.28 9.76 11.83
C GLY A 476 -6.64 9.59 13.20
N ILE A 477 -6.64 10.65 14.03
CA ILE A 477 -6.11 10.61 15.39
C ILE A 477 -7.02 9.78 16.31
N ARG A 478 -8.32 10.10 16.34
CA ARG A 478 -9.28 9.46 17.26
C ARG A 478 -9.61 8.01 16.93
N TYR A 479 -9.73 7.69 15.65
CA TYR A 479 -10.30 6.41 15.19
C TYR A 479 -9.35 5.53 14.37
N GLU A 480 -8.13 6.02 14.05
CA GLU A 480 -7.17 5.29 13.23
C GLU A 480 -5.74 5.29 13.81
N MET A 481 -5.61 5.66 15.09
CA MET A 481 -4.36 5.65 15.87
C MET A 481 -3.21 6.46 15.24
N ALA A 482 -3.49 7.53 14.48
CA ALA A 482 -2.44 8.42 14.03
C ALA A 482 -1.88 9.22 15.21
N VAL A 483 -0.56 9.23 15.38
CA VAL A 483 0.13 9.87 16.51
C VAL A 483 1.26 10.79 16.07
N SER A 484 1.49 10.92 14.76
CA SER A 484 2.52 11.78 14.19
C SER A 484 1.98 12.56 12.99
N ILE A 485 2.67 13.66 12.63
CA ILE A 485 2.36 14.44 11.43
C ILE A 485 2.45 13.56 10.18
N GLU A 486 3.44 12.67 10.11
CA GLU A 486 3.62 11.77 8.98
C GLU A 486 2.50 10.72 8.87
N ASP A 487 2.02 10.16 9.98
CA ASP A 487 0.89 9.23 9.96
C ASP A 487 -0.30 9.86 9.26
N VAL A 488 -0.59 11.11 9.60
CA VAL A 488 -1.68 11.87 9.01
C VAL A 488 -1.40 12.19 7.55
N LEU A 489 -0.32 12.91 7.27
CA LEU A 489 -0.06 13.48 5.94
C LEU A 489 0.31 12.44 4.89
N ALA A 490 1.03 11.36 5.28
CA ALA A 490 1.44 10.33 4.34
C ALA A 490 0.38 9.23 4.15
N ARG A 491 -0.26 8.76 5.24
CA ARG A 491 -1.04 7.52 5.23
C ARG A 491 -2.53 7.68 5.49
N ARG A 492 -2.96 8.71 6.24
CA ARG A 492 -4.40 8.95 6.45
C ARG A 492 -4.98 9.84 5.35
N ILE A 493 -4.25 10.90 4.97
CA ILE A 493 -4.70 11.90 3.98
C ILE A 493 -4.07 11.68 2.61
N GLY A 494 -2.76 11.37 2.56
CA GLY A 494 -2.02 11.20 1.30
C GLY A 494 -1.44 12.50 0.72
N LEU A 495 -1.53 13.62 1.44
CA LEU A 495 -1.03 14.92 0.96
C LEU A 495 0.49 14.90 0.70
N GLN A 496 1.26 14.14 1.48
CA GLN A 496 2.70 13.97 1.26
C GLN A 496 3.01 13.34 -0.10
N LEU A 497 2.13 12.46 -0.62
CA LEU A 497 2.29 11.86 -1.95
C LEU A 497 1.84 12.82 -3.06
N PHE A 498 0.90 13.70 -2.75
CA PHE A 498 0.44 14.71 -3.68
C PHE A 498 1.49 15.81 -3.91
N SER A 499 2.07 16.36 -2.82
CA SER A 499 3.08 17.40 -2.88
C SER A 499 3.88 17.47 -1.56
N TRP A 500 5.19 17.36 -1.65
CA TRP A 500 6.08 17.54 -0.51
C TRP A 500 6.03 18.95 0.07
N ARG A 501 5.92 19.97 -0.79
CA ARG A 501 5.87 21.38 -0.34
C ARG A 501 4.57 21.70 0.38
N ASP A 502 3.43 21.19 -0.14
CA ASP A 502 2.14 21.36 0.52
C ASP A 502 2.09 20.60 1.85
N ALA A 503 2.78 19.45 1.94
CA ALA A 503 2.90 18.70 3.18
C ALA A 503 3.70 19.47 4.26
N ILE A 504 4.78 20.20 3.89
CA ILE A 504 5.48 21.10 4.81
C ILE A 504 4.55 22.22 5.29
N THR A 505 3.79 22.83 4.37
CA THR A 505 2.82 23.90 4.69
C THR A 505 1.72 23.42 5.63
N ALA A 506 1.27 22.17 5.47
CA ALA A 506 0.24 21.55 6.30
C ALA A 506 0.74 21.10 7.68
N ALA A 507 2.05 20.89 7.85
CA ALA A 507 2.61 20.31 9.07
C ALA A 507 2.23 21.08 10.35
N PRO A 508 2.30 22.44 10.43
CA PRO A 508 1.86 23.19 11.61
C PRO A 508 0.36 23.01 11.92
N ILE A 509 -0.48 22.90 10.89
CA ILE A 509 -1.92 22.74 11.04
C ILE A 509 -2.24 21.37 11.63
N VAL A 510 -1.60 20.31 11.12
CA VAL A 510 -1.74 18.95 11.63
C VAL A 510 -1.18 18.83 13.04
N ALA A 511 -0.05 19.47 13.33
CA ALA A 511 0.54 19.51 14.67
C ALA A 511 -0.41 20.14 15.70
N ALA A 512 -1.13 21.19 15.33
CA ALA A 512 -2.14 21.80 16.22
C ALA A 512 -3.26 20.82 16.55
N CYS A 513 -3.78 20.07 15.55
CA CYS A 513 -4.78 19.03 15.81
C CYS A 513 -4.24 17.90 16.69
N LEU A 514 -2.98 17.47 16.48
CA LEU A 514 -2.32 16.46 17.32
C LEU A 514 -2.13 16.96 18.75
N ALA A 515 -1.79 18.25 18.93
CA ALA A 515 -1.65 18.87 20.24
C ALA A 515 -2.98 18.87 21.00
N ASP A 516 -4.07 19.28 20.34
CA ASP A 516 -5.41 19.32 20.93
C ASP A 516 -5.90 17.91 21.31
N GLU A 517 -5.65 16.91 20.47
CA GLU A 517 -6.16 15.54 20.66
C GLU A 517 -5.30 14.67 21.58
N LEU A 518 -3.97 14.87 21.57
CA LEU A 518 -3.00 14.04 22.30
C LEU A 518 -2.36 14.76 23.48
N GLY A 519 -2.68 16.03 23.71
CA GLY A 519 -2.15 16.82 24.82
C GLY A 519 -0.69 17.20 24.65
N TRP A 520 -0.22 17.46 23.43
CA TRP A 520 1.16 17.89 23.19
C TRP A 520 1.43 19.29 23.76
N SER A 521 2.57 19.47 24.35
CA SER A 521 3.08 20.79 24.69
C SER A 521 3.50 21.56 23.43
N LEU A 522 3.64 22.89 23.55
CA LEU A 522 4.13 23.72 22.46
C LEU A 522 5.52 23.27 21.98
N ALA A 523 6.40 22.87 22.88
CA ALA A 523 7.73 22.37 22.56
C ALA A 523 7.67 21.07 21.74
N GLN A 524 6.82 20.11 22.13
CA GLN A 524 6.61 18.86 21.37
C GLN A 524 6.05 19.14 19.97
N SER A 525 5.11 20.08 19.85
CA SER A 525 4.55 20.47 18.55
C SER A 525 5.63 21.08 17.63
N GLN A 526 6.45 21.99 18.16
CA GLN A 526 7.53 22.62 17.41
C GLN A 526 8.59 21.60 16.97
N GLU A 527 8.98 20.70 17.86
CA GLU A 527 9.92 19.63 17.55
C GLU A 527 9.38 18.70 16.46
N ALA A 528 8.12 18.27 16.56
CA ALA A 528 7.48 17.41 15.55
C ALA A 528 7.41 18.09 14.17
N ILE A 529 7.08 19.39 14.11
CA ILE A 529 7.06 20.17 12.87
C ILE A 529 8.47 20.22 12.27
N GLN A 530 9.49 20.52 13.09
CA GLN A 530 10.87 20.59 12.62
C GLN A 530 11.37 19.26 12.09
N GLN A 531 11.17 18.17 12.83
CA GLN A 531 11.58 16.82 12.43
C GLN A 531 10.92 16.40 11.12
N TYR A 532 9.61 16.66 10.96
CA TYR A 532 8.88 16.34 9.73
C TYR A 532 9.38 17.19 8.56
N THR A 533 9.56 18.50 8.75
CA THR A 533 10.07 19.41 7.73
C THR A 533 11.47 19.00 7.27
N ASP A 534 12.35 18.67 8.21
CA ASP A 534 13.71 18.20 7.90
C ASP A 534 13.69 16.88 7.13
N LYS A 535 12.77 15.97 7.47
CA LYS A 535 12.57 14.74 6.69
C LYS A 535 12.19 15.05 5.25
N ILE A 536 11.20 15.91 5.02
CA ILE A 536 10.78 16.26 3.66
C ILE A 536 11.89 17.00 2.90
N ASN A 537 12.63 17.89 3.56
CA ASN A 537 13.77 18.57 2.94
C ASN A 537 14.87 17.57 2.51
N ARG A 538 15.14 16.53 3.30
CA ARG A 538 16.05 15.45 2.86
C ARG A 538 15.55 14.73 1.60
N LEU A 539 14.25 14.49 1.47
CA LEU A 539 13.67 13.92 0.24
C LEU A 539 13.84 14.85 -0.96
N LEU A 540 13.61 16.16 -0.78
CA LEU A 540 13.84 17.18 -1.82
C LEU A 540 15.31 17.25 -2.25
N VAL A 541 16.25 17.18 -1.30
CA VAL A 541 17.69 17.14 -1.58
C VAL A 541 18.09 15.87 -2.29
N ALA A 542 17.58 14.71 -1.87
CA ALA A 542 17.92 13.42 -2.45
C ALA A 542 17.52 13.33 -3.94
N VAL A 543 16.38 13.90 -4.31
CA VAL A 543 15.90 13.92 -5.70
C VAL A 543 16.51 15.08 -6.53
N GLY A 544 17.23 16.01 -5.89
CA GLY A 544 17.91 17.15 -6.53
C GLY A 544 17.00 18.37 -6.73
N LEU A 545 15.95 18.53 -5.94
CA LEU A 545 15.02 19.68 -5.96
C LEU A 545 15.37 20.79 -4.96
N ALA A 546 16.34 20.56 -4.10
CA ALA A 546 16.92 21.55 -3.19
C ALA A 546 18.43 21.34 -3.08
N GLU A 547 19.16 22.43 -2.79
CA GLU A 547 20.59 22.34 -2.50
C GLU A 547 20.80 21.72 -1.11
N ARG A 548 21.87 20.91 -0.95
CA ARG A 548 22.32 20.51 0.39
C ARG A 548 22.69 21.75 1.15
N SER A 549 22.01 22.04 2.26
CA SER A 549 22.48 23.05 3.21
C SER A 549 23.95 22.73 3.51
N ARG A 550 24.86 23.69 3.30
CA ARG A 550 26.25 23.53 3.74
C ARG A 550 26.17 23.31 5.25
N GLU A 551 26.49 22.10 5.70
CA GLU A 551 26.70 21.84 7.12
C GLU A 551 27.74 22.88 7.59
N VAL A 552 27.29 23.80 8.41
CA VAL A 552 28.20 24.66 9.17
C VAL A 552 28.93 23.72 10.13
N ARG A 553 30.13 23.29 9.73
CA ARG A 553 31.06 22.65 10.66
C ARG A 553 31.37 23.65 11.74
N VAL A 554 30.78 23.47 12.92
CA VAL A 554 31.19 24.12 14.17
C VAL A 554 32.29 23.26 14.80
#